data_95200fd46fca4767a0ff6ece65a091c5
#
_entry.id   95200fd46fca4767a0ff6ece65a091c5
#
_cell.length_a   1.000
_cell.length_b   1.000
_cell.length_c   1.000
_cell.angle_alpha   90.00
_cell.angle_beta   90.00
_cell.angle_gamma   90.00
#
_symmetry.space_group_name_H-M   'P 1'
#
loop_
_entity.id
_entity.type
_entity.pdbx_description
1 polymer ?
#
loop_
_entity_poly.entity_id
_entity_poly.type
_entity_poly.pdbx_seq_one_letter_code
_entity_poly.pdbx_strand_id
1 'polypeptide(L)'
;MRRMVRAGMVLAGLAGCLLAGCGGAGGMAGESYRLSILHINDHHSHLDPTVASLMLSGSPDGRREAVSVSLGGFARVGQAFDELAEGKANLLKLHAGDAITGTLYFTLTQGRADAQLMNAVCFDAMAVGNHEFDPGDTGLAQFIEALWDNEDDEEGCRTPVLSANVAPREGSPLGERLRPSVVLERGGERIGVVGLTVQRKTQNSSRPDPGTRLLDEQASAQAAIDALRADGVNKVVLLSHVGYPRDRELAAQLSGVDVVVGGDSHSLLGSSALEAIGLKPVGPYPDEVHNKDGDRVCVVQAWQYAYAVGELDVVFDGVGRVRACEGQVHVLIGDVDEVGQGSDAPFGAIPELRVTALSPRVEALLAPHREARAAFGDTVVGEVVQPLCLRRVPGSGAALSHSVLPGCDDDPHVIAHGGDVQQLVAEAFLRQGQRYGGAEVSIQNGGGVRVDLPAGPLTVDGIYTVLPFANTLVRLTLTGAELREAIEDAFEAVAGGSSGAYPYTAGLRWRADLRQPHGQRLSDLQVRDAQGGWQALEVSAHYRVITSDFLADGQGGYPSLARIEGVRREATYLAYADAFLQYVIENPVLSRLPTRDYSTQSLIAAGR
;
A
#
# COMPACT_ATOMS: atom_id res chain seq x y z
N MET A 1 -44.97 60.57 -35.05
CA MET A 1 -44.54 61.33 -36.26
C MET A 1 -43.72 60.35 -37.08
N ARG A 2 -44.25 59.78 -38.09
CA ARG A 2 -44.00 60.06 -39.56
C ARG A 2 -42.51 59.76 -39.89
N ARG A 3 -42.06 58.97 -40.84
CA ARG A 3 -42.63 58.42 -42.15
C ARG A 3 -41.60 57.37 -42.58
N MET A 4 -41.94 56.15 -43.09
CA MET A 4 -42.08 55.80 -44.48
C MET A 4 -40.83 56.10 -45.37
N VAL A 5 -40.29 55.31 -46.31
CA VAL A 5 -40.86 54.35 -47.31
C VAL A 5 -39.71 53.86 -48.20
N ARG A 6 -39.81 52.63 -48.76
CA ARG A 6 -39.57 52.00 -50.06
C ARG A 6 -38.29 51.18 -50.22
N ALA A 7 -38.30 49.90 -50.43
CA ALA A 7 -38.77 49.13 -51.56
C ALA A 7 -37.86 49.23 -52.82
N GLY A 8 -37.33 48.10 -53.24
CA GLY A 8 -36.61 47.91 -54.51
C GLY A 8 -36.38 46.42 -54.76
N MET A 9 -37.22 45.89 -55.63
CA MET A 9 -37.26 44.51 -56.13
C MET A 9 -36.57 44.48 -57.49
N VAL A 10 -35.59 43.53 -57.74
CA VAL A 10 -35.29 43.11 -59.13
C VAL A 10 -35.04 41.61 -59.14
N LEU A 11 -35.80 40.94 -60.06
CA LEU A 11 -35.74 39.53 -60.47
C LEU A 11 -34.68 39.28 -61.54
N ALA A 12 -34.32 38.03 -61.67
CA ALA A 12 -33.87 37.20 -62.79
C ALA A 12 -32.49 36.61 -62.60
N GLY A 13 -32.17 35.37 -62.86
CA GLY A 13 -32.73 34.37 -63.71
C GLY A 13 -32.08 33.01 -63.53
N LEU A 14 -32.74 31.96 -63.96
CA LEU A 14 -32.40 30.55 -64.03
C LEU A 14 -31.11 30.25 -64.80
N ALA A 15 -30.30 29.26 -64.29
CA ALA A 15 -29.66 28.23 -65.12
C ALA A 15 -29.29 27.02 -64.28
N GLY A 16 -29.85 25.86 -64.57
CA GLY A 16 -29.56 24.60 -63.92
C GLY A 16 -28.32 23.94 -64.51
N CYS A 17 -27.67 23.19 -63.68
CA CYS A 17 -26.80 22.07 -64.06
C CYS A 17 -26.89 20.95 -63.02
N LEU A 18 -27.59 19.87 -63.41
CA LEU A 18 -27.52 18.57 -62.75
C LEU A 18 -26.13 17.98 -63.00
N LEU A 19 -25.35 17.79 -61.87
CA LEU A 19 -24.25 16.86 -61.83
C LEU A 19 -24.50 15.92 -60.67
N ALA A 20 -24.84 14.68 -60.97
CA ALA A 20 -24.85 13.58 -60.04
C ALA A 20 -23.38 13.26 -59.62
N GLY A 21 -23.01 13.63 -58.40
CA GLY A 21 -21.78 13.23 -57.75
C GLY A 21 -22.11 12.15 -56.74
N CYS A 22 -21.60 10.93 -56.94
CA CYS A 22 -21.55 9.88 -55.92
C CYS A 22 -20.81 10.42 -54.68
N GLY A 23 -21.55 10.82 -53.67
CA GLY A 23 -20.99 11.10 -52.35
C GLY A 23 -20.75 9.78 -51.64
N GLY A 24 -19.48 9.41 -51.49
CA GLY A 24 -19.07 8.39 -50.54
C GLY A 24 -19.58 8.78 -49.14
N ALA A 25 -20.14 7.82 -48.44
CA ALA A 25 -20.45 7.93 -47.02
C ALA A 25 -19.17 8.18 -46.25
N GLY A 26 -18.76 9.43 -46.14
CA GLY A 26 -17.85 9.89 -45.08
C GLY A 26 -18.64 9.80 -43.79
N GLY A 27 -18.38 8.77 -43.02
CA GLY A 27 -18.87 8.72 -41.65
C GLY A 27 -18.46 10.03 -40.95
N MET A 28 -19.42 10.74 -40.40
CA MET A 28 -19.15 11.86 -39.50
C MET A 28 -18.28 11.30 -38.39
N ALA A 29 -17.00 11.70 -38.35
CA ALA A 29 -16.17 11.49 -37.18
C ALA A 29 -16.86 12.23 -36.03
N GLY A 30 -17.53 11.46 -35.15
CA GLY A 30 -18.10 12.01 -33.93
C GLY A 30 -17.01 12.75 -33.18
N GLU A 31 -17.37 13.84 -32.53
CA GLU A 31 -16.43 14.61 -31.71
C GLU A 31 -15.75 13.68 -30.71
N SER A 32 -14.42 13.81 -30.55
CA SER A 32 -13.67 13.05 -29.56
C SER A 32 -14.03 13.56 -28.18
N TYR A 33 -14.26 12.66 -27.23
CA TYR A 33 -14.51 12.98 -25.83
C TYR A 33 -13.25 12.72 -25.00
N ARG A 34 -12.84 13.69 -24.17
CA ARG A 34 -11.72 13.53 -23.23
C ARG A 34 -12.27 13.42 -21.81
N LEU A 35 -11.87 12.36 -21.11
CA LEU A 35 -12.13 12.12 -19.69
C LEU A 35 -10.81 12.24 -18.94
N SER A 36 -10.78 13.03 -17.87
CA SER A 36 -9.66 13.09 -16.94
C SER A 36 -9.99 12.30 -15.67
N ILE A 37 -9.04 11.55 -15.16
CA ILE A 37 -9.17 10.77 -13.92
C ILE A 37 -8.00 11.12 -13.02
N LEU A 38 -8.30 11.59 -11.80
CA LEU A 38 -7.35 11.67 -10.70
C LEU A 38 -7.66 10.53 -9.72
N HIS A 39 -6.63 9.82 -9.26
CA HIS A 39 -6.87 8.69 -8.39
C HIS A 39 -5.75 8.46 -7.37
N ILE A 40 -6.12 7.81 -6.28
CA ILE A 40 -5.22 7.20 -5.30
C ILE A 40 -5.73 5.81 -4.95
N ASN A 41 -4.89 5.04 -4.26
CA ASN A 41 -5.17 3.72 -3.73
C ASN A 41 -4.32 3.48 -2.48
N ASP A 42 -4.71 2.49 -1.66
CA ASP A 42 -3.87 1.89 -0.61
C ASP A 42 -3.22 2.93 0.32
N HIS A 43 -3.98 3.95 0.77
CA HIS A 43 -3.39 4.95 1.66
C HIS A 43 -3.29 4.48 3.13
N HIS A 44 -4.07 3.47 3.55
CA HIS A 44 -3.89 2.74 4.79
C HIS A 44 -3.71 3.65 6.02
N SER A 45 -4.55 4.65 6.17
CA SER A 45 -4.47 5.63 7.27
C SER A 45 -3.09 6.30 7.42
N HIS A 46 -2.24 6.30 6.37
CA HIS A 46 -0.99 7.07 6.33
C HIS A 46 -1.31 8.54 6.05
N LEU A 47 -1.76 9.26 7.07
CA LEU A 47 -2.26 10.62 6.95
C LEU A 47 -1.15 11.67 7.06
N ASP A 48 -0.09 11.40 7.83
CA ASP A 48 1.09 12.25 7.93
C ASP A 48 2.11 11.95 6.83
N PRO A 49 2.93 12.94 6.46
CA PRO A 49 4.10 12.70 5.62
C PRO A 49 5.12 11.77 6.29
N THR A 50 5.84 11.02 5.47
CA THR A 50 6.94 10.13 5.92
C THR A 50 8.27 10.70 5.47
N VAL A 51 9.31 10.64 6.32
CA VAL A 51 10.68 10.98 5.91
C VAL A 51 11.24 9.84 5.07
N ALA A 52 11.61 10.14 3.84
CA ALA A 52 12.22 9.19 2.89
C ALA A 52 13.57 9.72 2.39
N SER A 53 14.43 8.82 1.89
CA SER A 53 15.70 9.18 1.27
C SER A 53 15.62 8.92 -0.24
N LEU A 54 15.79 9.95 -1.04
CA LEU A 54 15.83 9.86 -2.50
C LEU A 54 17.22 10.25 -3.02
N MET A 55 17.65 9.63 -4.12
CA MET A 55 18.91 9.94 -4.80
C MET A 55 18.70 11.13 -5.74
N LEU A 56 18.85 12.34 -5.23
CA LEU A 56 18.62 13.59 -5.98
C LEU A 56 19.92 14.28 -6.39
N SER A 57 19.88 15.08 -7.47
CA SER A 57 21.03 15.86 -7.90
C SER A 57 21.13 17.13 -7.07
N GLY A 58 21.98 17.13 -6.05
CA GLY A 58 22.23 18.29 -5.19
C GLY A 58 23.55 19.00 -5.47
N SER A 59 24.38 18.45 -6.36
CA SER A 59 25.71 18.96 -6.63
C SER A 59 25.83 19.62 -8.01
N PRO A 60 26.59 20.71 -8.15
CA PRO A 60 26.84 21.37 -9.44
C PRO A 60 27.51 20.48 -10.48
N ASP A 61 28.12 19.36 -10.07
CA ASP A 61 28.75 18.36 -10.94
C ASP A 61 27.80 17.26 -11.43
N GLY A 62 26.49 17.36 -11.09
CA GLY A 62 25.44 16.43 -11.53
C GLY A 62 25.45 15.07 -10.83
N ARG A 63 26.22 14.90 -9.76
CA ARG A 63 26.19 13.68 -8.95
C ARG A 63 24.91 13.63 -8.14
N ARG A 64 24.34 12.43 -8.03
CA ARG A 64 23.19 12.18 -7.17
C ARG A 64 23.66 11.80 -5.79
N GLU A 65 23.02 12.42 -4.78
CA GLU A 65 23.28 12.17 -3.37
C GLU A 65 21.97 11.77 -2.68
N ALA A 66 22.07 11.04 -1.57
CA ALA A 66 20.91 10.69 -0.76
C ALA A 66 20.41 11.95 -0.04
N VAL A 67 19.24 12.43 -0.42
CA VAL A 67 18.58 13.60 0.17
C VAL A 67 17.36 13.14 0.95
N SER A 68 17.24 13.56 2.20
CA SER A 68 16.02 13.35 2.98
C SER A 68 14.92 14.26 2.47
N VAL A 69 13.76 13.68 2.18
CA VAL A 69 12.56 14.40 1.74
C VAL A 69 11.37 14.05 2.62
N SER A 70 10.44 14.98 2.75
CA SER A 70 9.11 14.72 3.32
C SER A 70 8.24 14.14 2.20
N LEU A 71 7.87 12.85 2.29
CA LEU A 71 7.18 12.10 1.24
C LEU A 71 5.70 11.93 1.60
N GLY A 72 4.80 12.23 0.67
CA GLY A 72 3.37 11.99 0.78
C GLY A 72 2.66 12.76 1.89
N GLY A 73 1.68 12.10 2.51
CA GLY A 73 0.77 12.67 3.48
C GLY A 73 -0.53 13.16 2.83
N PHE A 74 -1.67 12.93 3.51
CA PHE A 74 -2.98 13.18 2.90
C PHE A 74 -3.24 14.68 2.63
N ALA A 75 -2.59 15.58 3.38
CA ALA A 75 -2.67 17.01 3.11
C ALA A 75 -2.02 17.41 1.77
N ARG A 76 -0.94 16.72 1.34
CA ARG A 76 -0.38 16.89 -0.01
C ARG A 76 -1.27 16.26 -1.08
N VAL A 77 -1.88 15.12 -0.78
CA VAL A 77 -2.88 14.51 -1.69
C VAL A 77 -4.01 15.52 -1.96
N GLY A 78 -4.59 16.11 -0.91
CA GLY A 78 -5.64 17.12 -1.08
C GLY A 78 -5.21 18.31 -1.93
N GLN A 79 -4.02 18.86 -1.68
CA GLN A 79 -3.45 19.97 -2.46
C GLN A 79 -3.21 19.55 -3.93
N ALA A 80 -2.66 18.36 -4.17
CA ALA A 80 -2.41 17.85 -5.50
C ALA A 80 -3.72 17.66 -6.29
N PHE A 81 -4.77 17.14 -5.64
CA PHE A 81 -6.10 17.04 -6.28
C PHE A 81 -6.66 18.40 -6.65
N ASP A 82 -6.55 19.41 -5.75
CA ASP A 82 -7.03 20.76 -6.04
C ASP A 82 -6.29 21.36 -7.25
N GLU A 83 -4.94 21.27 -7.27
CA GLU A 83 -4.11 21.82 -8.36
C GLU A 83 -4.29 21.09 -9.70
N LEU A 84 -4.34 19.74 -9.68
CA LEU A 84 -4.47 18.92 -10.89
C LEU A 84 -5.89 18.95 -11.48
N ALA A 85 -6.90 19.31 -10.68
CA ALA A 85 -8.28 19.47 -11.14
C ALA A 85 -8.50 20.77 -11.93
N GLU A 86 -7.60 21.76 -11.76
CA GLU A 86 -7.74 23.06 -12.42
C GLU A 86 -7.81 22.92 -13.95
N GLY A 87 -8.86 23.50 -14.54
CA GLY A 87 -9.06 23.50 -15.99
C GLY A 87 -9.56 22.17 -16.62
N LYS A 88 -9.77 21.12 -15.82
CA LYS A 88 -10.32 19.83 -16.30
C LYS A 88 -11.86 19.85 -16.31
N ALA A 89 -12.45 19.82 -17.52
CA ALA A 89 -13.90 19.92 -17.68
C ALA A 89 -14.64 18.63 -17.32
N ASN A 90 -14.06 17.46 -17.64
CA ASN A 90 -14.68 16.15 -17.47
C ASN A 90 -13.80 15.33 -16.53
N LEU A 91 -13.83 15.65 -15.23
CA LEU A 91 -12.98 15.05 -14.21
C LEU A 91 -13.74 14.01 -13.40
N LEU A 92 -13.08 12.87 -13.15
CA LEU A 92 -13.41 11.91 -12.09
C LEU A 92 -12.30 11.86 -11.06
N LYS A 93 -12.68 11.81 -9.78
CA LYS A 93 -11.79 11.58 -8.63
C LYS A 93 -12.11 10.21 -8.06
N LEU A 94 -11.17 9.27 -8.10
CA LEU A 94 -11.41 7.87 -7.74
C LEU A 94 -10.46 7.38 -6.65
N HIS A 95 -10.96 6.52 -5.76
CA HIS A 95 -10.18 5.82 -4.75
C HIS A 95 -10.29 4.31 -4.95
N ALA A 96 -9.18 3.63 -5.23
CA ALA A 96 -9.19 2.20 -5.59
C ALA A 96 -9.04 1.25 -4.37
N GLY A 97 -9.53 1.63 -3.19
CA GLY A 97 -9.63 0.78 -2.00
C GLY A 97 -8.42 0.83 -1.07
N ASP A 98 -8.53 0.09 0.04
CA ASP A 98 -7.58 0.05 1.16
C ASP A 98 -7.27 1.46 1.71
N ALA A 99 -8.33 2.17 2.05
CA ALA A 99 -8.24 3.47 2.68
C ALA A 99 -7.86 3.38 4.16
N ILE A 100 -8.41 2.40 4.86
CA ILE A 100 -8.29 2.21 6.31
C ILE A 100 -7.31 1.08 6.65
N THR A 101 -6.99 0.96 7.94
CA THR A 101 -6.05 -0.01 8.50
C THR A 101 -4.59 0.30 8.14
N GLY A 102 -3.70 0.35 9.11
CA GLY A 102 -2.26 0.51 8.89
C GLY A 102 -1.54 1.37 9.93
N THR A 103 -2.17 2.40 10.48
CA THR A 103 -1.52 3.28 11.47
C THR A 103 -2.36 3.51 12.72
N LEU A 104 -1.78 4.22 13.70
CA LEU A 104 -2.50 4.62 14.91
C LEU A 104 -3.75 5.48 14.64
N TYR A 105 -3.83 6.15 13.53
CA TYR A 105 -5.05 6.88 13.15
C TYR A 105 -6.23 5.94 13.05
N PHE A 106 -6.07 4.79 12.37
CA PHE A 106 -7.12 3.78 12.33
C PHE A 106 -7.44 3.22 13.71
N THR A 107 -6.42 2.88 14.49
CA THR A 107 -6.60 2.34 15.86
C THR A 107 -7.45 3.27 16.73
N LEU A 108 -7.22 4.58 16.63
CA LEU A 108 -7.91 5.59 17.44
C LEU A 108 -9.28 5.98 16.90
N THR A 109 -9.44 6.05 15.58
CA THR A 109 -10.62 6.65 14.95
C THR A 109 -11.50 5.67 14.21
N GLN A 110 -11.05 4.43 14.02
CA GLN A 110 -11.76 3.38 13.28
C GLN A 110 -12.17 3.85 11.86
N GLY A 111 -11.26 4.57 11.18
CA GLY A 111 -11.45 5.10 9.83
C GLY A 111 -12.17 6.44 9.74
N ARG A 112 -12.59 7.06 10.85
CA ARG A 112 -13.26 8.39 10.79
C ARG A 112 -12.32 9.50 10.32
N ALA A 113 -11.05 9.48 10.75
CA ALA A 113 -10.07 10.43 10.27
C ALA A 113 -9.88 10.31 8.75
N ASP A 114 -9.76 9.08 8.25
CA ASP A 114 -9.65 8.78 6.82
C ASP A 114 -10.86 9.31 6.05
N ALA A 115 -12.07 8.96 6.51
CA ALA A 115 -13.33 9.41 5.90
C ALA A 115 -13.43 10.95 5.84
N GLN A 116 -13.08 11.65 6.94
CA GLN A 116 -13.12 13.10 6.99
C GLN A 116 -12.16 13.76 5.98
N LEU A 117 -10.94 13.21 5.85
CA LEU A 117 -9.98 13.73 4.87
C LEU A 117 -10.36 13.35 3.43
N MET A 118 -10.91 12.16 3.21
CA MET A 118 -11.45 11.74 1.91
C MET A 118 -12.63 12.63 1.48
N ASN A 119 -13.50 13.04 2.41
CA ASN A 119 -14.57 13.99 2.15
C ASN A 119 -14.03 15.37 1.75
N ALA A 120 -12.88 15.78 2.27
CA ALA A 120 -12.23 17.01 1.82
C ALA A 120 -11.76 16.95 0.35
N VAL A 121 -11.39 15.78 -0.18
CA VAL A 121 -11.10 15.58 -1.62
C VAL A 121 -12.39 15.41 -2.42
N CYS A 122 -13.40 14.78 -1.84
CA CYS A 122 -14.68 14.42 -2.44
C CYS A 122 -14.53 13.49 -3.66
N PHE A 123 -14.30 12.20 -3.38
CA PHE A 123 -14.19 11.19 -4.44
C PHE A 123 -15.54 10.90 -5.08
N ASP A 124 -15.56 10.77 -6.41
CA ASP A 124 -16.74 10.40 -7.19
C ASP A 124 -17.14 8.93 -7.05
N ALA A 125 -16.18 8.07 -6.69
CA ALA A 125 -16.40 6.68 -6.31
C ALA A 125 -15.18 6.09 -5.56
N MET A 126 -15.43 5.08 -4.73
CA MET A 126 -14.43 4.26 -4.06
C MET A 126 -14.71 2.78 -4.30
N ALA A 127 -13.69 1.99 -4.65
CA ALA A 127 -13.77 0.53 -4.57
C ALA A 127 -13.50 0.07 -3.14
N VAL A 128 -14.09 -1.06 -2.74
CA VAL A 128 -13.75 -1.72 -1.46
C VAL A 128 -12.48 -2.55 -1.67
N GLY A 129 -11.47 -2.32 -0.86
CA GLY A 129 -10.32 -3.19 -0.74
C GLY A 129 -10.53 -4.31 0.26
N ASN A 130 -9.48 -5.10 0.55
CA ASN A 130 -9.59 -6.17 1.52
C ASN A 130 -9.54 -5.64 2.97
N HIS A 131 -8.76 -4.59 3.23
CA HIS A 131 -8.61 -4.03 4.57
C HIS A 131 -9.82 -3.27 5.08
N GLU A 132 -10.73 -2.85 4.23
CA GLU A 132 -12.04 -2.36 4.66
C GLU A 132 -12.83 -3.43 5.44
N PHE A 133 -12.52 -4.73 5.27
CA PHE A 133 -13.13 -5.84 6.01
C PHE A 133 -12.40 -6.24 7.31
N ASP A 134 -11.28 -5.63 7.66
CA ASP A 134 -10.56 -5.97 8.91
C ASP A 134 -11.41 -5.76 10.16
N PRO A 135 -12.26 -4.70 10.24
CA PRO A 135 -13.21 -4.53 11.34
C PRO A 135 -14.55 -5.27 11.12
N GLY A 136 -14.65 -6.19 10.16
CA GLY A 136 -15.86 -6.91 9.78
C GLY A 136 -16.87 -6.07 9.00
N ASP A 137 -18.00 -6.68 8.63
CA ASP A 137 -19.07 -6.00 7.87
C ASP A 137 -19.59 -4.74 8.61
N THR A 138 -19.68 -4.81 9.94
CA THR A 138 -20.15 -3.69 10.75
C THR A 138 -19.17 -2.51 10.73
N GLY A 139 -17.88 -2.78 10.83
CA GLY A 139 -16.86 -1.71 10.77
C GLY A 139 -16.79 -1.05 9.40
N LEU A 140 -16.85 -1.84 8.32
CA LEU A 140 -16.96 -1.29 6.97
C LEU A 140 -18.23 -0.43 6.80
N ALA A 141 -19.38 -0.87 7.31
CA ALA A 141 -20.61 -0.08 7.28
C ALA A 141 -20.45 1.26 8.01
N GLN A 142 -19.78 1.27 9.17
CA GLN A 142 -19.51 2.50 9.93
C GLN A 142 -18.55 3.43 9.19
N PHE A 143 -17.53 2.89 8.51
CA PHE A 143 -16.65 3.68 7.67
C PHE A 143 -17.41 4.32 6.49
N ILE A 144 -18.28 3.55 5.82
CA ILE A 144 -19.14 4.08 4.74
C ILE A 144 -20.08 5.18 5.27
N GLU A 145 -20.65 5.01 6.46
CA GLU A 145 -21.47 6.05 7.09
C GLU A 145 -20.67 7.31 7.35
N ALA A 146 -19.42 7.20 7.84
CA ALA A 146 -18.54 8.34 8.04
C ALA A 146 -18.16 9.07 6.72
N LEU A 147 -18.06 8.32 5.59
CA LEU A 147 -17.89 8.93 4.25
C LEU A 147 -19.14 9.68 3.78
N TRP A 148 -20.30 9.44 4.38
CA TRP A 148 -21.57 10.09 4.03
C TRP A 148 -22.03 11.13 5.05
N ASP A 149 -21.34 11.21 6.18
CA ASP A 149 -21.63 12.15 7.28
C ASP A 149 -20.82 13.42 7.10
N ASN A 150 -21.40 14.39 6.39
CA ASN A 150 -20.83 15.70 6.17
C ASN A 150 -21.76 16.76 6.78
N GLU A 151 -21.62 16.99 8.08
CA GLU A 151 -22.44 17.98 8.80
C GLU A 151 -22.22 19.43 8.30
N ASP A 152 -21.11 19.71 7.63
CA ASP A 152 -20.68 21.07 7.25
C ASP A 152 -20.93 21.44 5.78
N ASP A 153 -21.48 20.55 4.94
CA ASP A 153 -21.63 20.78 3.51
C ASP A 153 -23.10 20.61 3.04
N GLU A 154 -23.76 21.70 2.70
CA GLU A 154 -25.14 21.69 2.20
C GLU A 154 -25.30 20.92 0.86
N GLU A 155 -24.21 20.76 0.09
CA GLU A 155 -24.14 19.92 -1.13
C GLU A 155 -23.48 18.55 -0.90
N GLY A 156 -23.09 18.25 0.31
CA GLY A 156 -22.53 17.05 0.93
C GLY A 156 -21.85 16.04 0.01
N CYS A 157 -20.53 15.93 0.10
CA CYS A 157 -19.82 14.82 -0.54
C CYS A 157 -20.36 13.48 -0.05
N ARG A 158 -20.86 12.65 -0.95
CA ARG A 158 -21.35 11.31 -0.65
C ARG A 158 -20.73 10.30 -1.60
N THR A 159 -19.51 9.88 -1.30
CA THR A 159 -18.75 8.93 -2.11
C THR A 159 -19.49 7.59 -2.23
N PRO A 160 -19.93 7.15 -3.43
CA PRO A 160 -20.43 5.80 -3.66
C PRO A 160 -19.34 4.77 -3.41
N VAL A 161 -19.64 3.74 -2.61
CA VAL A 161 -18.71 2.64 -2.32
C VAL A 161 -19.11 1.41 -3.12
N LEU A 162 -18.17 0.86 -3.90
CA LEU A 162 -18.45 -0.08 -4.96
C LEU A 162 -17.73 -1.42 -4.77
N SER A 163 -18.46 -2.53 -4.98
CA SER A 163 -17.89 -3.84 -5.23
C SER A 163 -18.92 -4.75 -5.91
N ALA A 164 -18.60 -5.24 -7.11
CA ALA A 164 -19.48 -6.11 -7.88
C ALA A 164 -19.43 -7.57 -7.40
N ASN A 165 -18.36 -7.97 -6.71
CA ASN A 165 -18.15 -9.35 -6.29
C ASN A 165 -18.29 -9.59 -4.77
N VAL A 166 -18.64 -8.58 -4.00
CA VAL A 166 -19.04 -8.77 -2.60
C VAL A 166 -20.54 -9.08 -2.54
N ALA A 167 -20.87 -10.23 -1.96
CA ALA A 167 -22.26 -10.63 -1.68
C ALA A 167 -22.45 -10.68 -0.16
N PRO A 168 -22.92 -9.59 0.47
CA PRO A 168 -23.16 -9.54 1.89
C PRO A 168 -24.18 -10.63 2.33
N ARG A 169 -24.00 -11.17 3.53
CA ARG A 169 -25.00 -12.09 4.11
C ARG A 169 -26.36 -11.40 4.30
N GLU A 170 -27.43 -12.18 4.38
CA GLU A 170 -28.73 -11.65 4.72
C GLU A 170 -28.71 -10.94 6.07
N GLY A 171 -29.22 -9.71 6.11
CA GLY A 171 -29.20 -8.86 7.30
C GLY A 171 -27.84 -8.21 7.62
N SER A 172 -26.84 -8.31 6.73
CA SER A 172 -25.60 -7.53 6.85
C SER A 172 -25.90 -6.03 6.70
N PRO A 173 -25.25 -5.16 7.49
CA PRO A 173 -25.40 -3.71 7.35
C PRO A 173 -24.87 -3.19 6.00
N LEU A 174 -24.14 -4.00 5.23
CA LEU A 174 -23.59 -3.63 3.94
C LEU A 174 -24.60 -3.66 2.79
N GLY A 175 -25.74 -4.38 2.92
CA GLY A 175 -26.64 -4.71 1.81
C GLY A 175 -27.15 -3.51 0.99
N GLU A 176 -27.38 -2.35 1.63
CA GLU A 176 -27.83 -1.11 0.97
C GLU A 176 -26.70 -0.11 0.74
N ARG A 177 -25.52 -0.35 1.30
CA ARG A 177 -24.36 0.55 1.27
C ARG A 177 -23.40 0.27 0.14
N LEU A 178 -23.25 -1.00 -0.24
CA LEU A 178 -22.42 -1.42 -1.36
C LEU A 178 -23.24 -1.52 -2.64
N ARG A 179 -22.63 -1.07 -3.74
CA ARG A 179 -23.22 -1.18 -5.08
C ARG A 179 -22.22 -1.85 -6.01
N PRO A 180 -22.67 -2.62 -7.02
CA PRO A 180 -21.77 -3.20 -8.01
C PRO A 180 -21.12 -2.13 -8.89
N SER A 181 -21.85 -1.05 -9.18
CA SER A 181 -21.42 0.03 -10.07
C SER A 181 -22.22 1.32 -9.84
N VAL A 182 -21.71 2.41 -10.40
CA VAL A 182 -22.40 3.71 -10.47
C VAL A 182 -22.27 4.28 -11.90
N VAL A 183 -23.26 5.06 -12.35
CA VAL A 183 -23.17 5.86 -13.58
C VAL A 183 -22.99 7.32 -13.21
N LEU A 184 -21.93 7.93 -13.70
CA LEU A 184 -21.58 9.33 -13.50
C LEU A 184 -21.73 10.10 -14.82
N GLU A 185 -22.24 11.31 -14.77
CA GLU A 185 -22.37 12.17 -15.95
C GLU A 185 -21.29 13.24 -15.95
N ARG A 186 -20.54 13.35 -17.05
CA ARG A 186 -19.51 14.37 -17.25
C ARG A 186 -19.56 14.89 -18.69
N GLY A 187 -19.74 16.20 -18.85
CA GLY A 187 -19.79 16.82 -20.17
C GLY A 187 -20.88 16.24 -21.10
N GLY A 188 -21.98 15.77 -20.55
CA GLY A 188 -23.09 15.15 -21.29
C GLY A 188 -22.89 13.67 -21.65
N GLU A 189 -21.76 13.07 -21.25
CA GLU A 189 -21.47 11.65 -21.43
C GLU A 189 -21.68 10.85 -20.15
N ARG A 190 -22.17 9.61 -20.30
CA ARG A 190 -22.40 8.66 -19.20
C ARG A 190 -21.20 7.74 -19.06
N ILE A 191 -20.58 7.74 -17.89
CA ILE A 191 -19.43 6.91 -17.54
C ILE A 191 -19.87 5.91 -16.48
N GLY A 192 -19.75 4.61 -16.74
CA GLY A 192 -19.97 3.56 -15.77
C GLY A 192 -18.69 3.29 -14.99
N VAL A 193 -18.79 3.26 -13.65
CA VAL A 193 -17.69 2.85 -12.78
C VAL A 193 -18.11 1.57 -12.06
N VAL A 194 -17.37 0.48 -12.27
CA VAL A 194 -17.60 -0.84 -11.66
C VAL A 194 -16.57 -1.05 -10.57
N GLY A 195 -16.98 -1.39 -9.34
CA GLY A 195 -16.06 -1.74 -8.26
C GLY A 195 -15.70 -3.22 -8.25
N LEU A 196 -14.47 -3.57 -7.84
CA LEU A 196 -14.02 -4.96 -7.73
C LEU A 196 -13.05 -5.13 -6.55
N THR A 197 -13.27 -6.17 -5.73
CA THR A 197 -12.47 -6.48 -4.54
C THR A 197 -11.73 -7.80 -4.74
N VAL A 198 -10.47 -7.90 -4.28
CA VAL A 198 -9.67 -9.13 -4.35
C VAL A 198 -10.34 -10.26 -3.57
N GLN A 199 -10.68 -11.36 -4.26
CA GLN A 199 -11.47 -12.44 -3.67
C GLN A 199 -10.68 -13.22 -2.61
N ARG A 200 -9.60 -13.83 -3.02
CA ARG A 200 -8.88 -14.82 -2.19
C ARG A 200 -8.26 -14.20 -0.94
N LYS A 201 -7.66 -13.03 -1.08
CA LYS A 201 -7.01 -12.33 0.01
C LYS A 201 -8.03 -11.87 1.06
N THR A 202 -9.13 -11.27 0.62
CA THR A 202 -10.22 -10.85 1.50
C THR A 202 -10.80 -12.01 2.30
N GLN A 203 -11.04 -13.16 1.66
CA GLN A 203 -11.56 -14.35 2.34
C GLN A 203 -10.58 -14.95 3.36
N ASN A 204 -9.28 -14.92 3.07
CA ASN A 204 -8.29 -15.66 3.85
C ASN A 204 -7.55 -14.82 4.89
N SER A 205 -7.43 -13.51 4.67
CA SER A 205 -6.59 -12.62 5.47
C SER A 205 -7.35 -11.49 6.13
N SER A 206 -8.48 -11.03 5.55
CA SER A 206 -9.37 -10.05 6.16
C SER A 206 -10.51 -10.74 6.92
N ARG A 207 -11.44 -9.98 7.49
CA ARG A 207 -12.46 -10.53 8.40
C ARG A 207 -13.89 -10.20 7.97
N PRO A 208 -14.32 -10.48 6.71
CA PRO A 208 -15.73 -10.38 6.38
C PRO A 208 -16.54 -11.28 7.31
N ASP A 209 -17.75 -10.85 7.68
CA ASP A 209 -18.63 -11.62 8.56
C ASP A 209 -18.91 -13.01 7.98
N PRO A 210 -19.11 -14.05 8.83
CA PRO A 210 -19.51 -15.36 8.37
C PRO A 210 -20.78 -15.30 7.52
N GLY A 211 -20.69 -15.77 6.27
CA GLY A 211 -21.76 -15.74 5.29
C GLY A 211 -21.69 -14.59 4.28
N THR A 212 -20.91 -13.56 4.50
CA THR A 212 -20.51 -12.61 3.46
C THR A 212 -19.53 -13.30 2.53
N ARG A 213 -19.82 -13.31 1.22
CA ARG A 213 -19.07 -14.07 0.23
C ARG A 213 -18.40 -13.15 -0.77
N LEU A 214 -17.18 -13.46 -1.13
CA LEU A 214 -16.49 -12.89 -2.27
C LEU A 214 -16.71 -13.82 -3.48
N LEU A 215 -17.32 -13.30 -4.52
CA LEU A 215 -17.61 -14.03 -5.75
C LEU A 215 -16.40 -13.97 -6.69
N ASP A 216 -16.46 -14.73 -7.79
CA ASP A 216 -15.42 -14.70 -8.83
C ASP A 216 -15.29 -13.30 -9.42
N GLU A 217 -14.07 -12.80 -9.48
CA GLU A 217 -13.72 -11.44 -9.90
C GLU A 217 -14.13 -11.17 -11.35
N GLN A 218 -13.70 -12.06 -12.27
CA GLN A 218 -13.93 -11.90 -13.71
C GLN A 218 -15.43 -11.99 -14.06
N ALA A 219 -16.11 -12.99 -13.52
CA ALA A 219 -17.54 -13.18 -13.80
C ALA A 219 -18.39 -12.01 -13.28
N SER A 220 -18.06 -11.51 -12.07
CA SER A 220 -18.79 -10.40 -11.46
C SER A 220 -18.53 -9.07 -12.18
N ALA A 221 -17.28 -8.80 -12.55
CA ALA A 221 -16.92 -7.62 -13.33
C ALA A 221 -17.64 -7.63 -14.69
N GLN A 222 -17.59 -8.77 -15.43
CA GLN A 222 -18.26 -8.87 -16.73
C GLN A 222 -19.77 -8.67 -16.60
N ALA A 223 -20.43 -9.28 -15.62
CA ALA A 223 -21.86 -9.11 -15.41
C ALA A 223 -22.25 -7.65 -15.15
N ALA A 224 -21.45 -6.91 -14.36
CA ALA A 224 -21.68 -5.50 -14.09
C ALA A 224 -21.44 -4.62 -15.33
N ILE A 225 -20.40 -4.91 -16.13
CA ILE A 225 -20.13 -4.24 -17.41
C ILE A 225 -21.27 -4.49 -18.38
N ASP A 226 -21.73 -5.72 -18.53
CA ASP A 226 -22.83 -6.08 -19.42
C ASP A 226 -24.12 -5.35 -19.04
N ALA A 227 -24.42 -5.20 -17.77
CA ALA A 227 -25.56 -4.44 -17.28
C ALA A 227 -25.47 -2.94 -17.65
N LEU A 228 -24.30 -2.33 -17.47
CA LEU A 228 -24.07 -0.93 -17.89
C LEU A 228 -24.19 -0.75 -19.40
N ARG A 229 -23.62 -1.67 -20.19
CA ARG A 229 -23.72 -1.66 -21.66
C ARG A 229 -25.17 -1.83 -22.13
N ALA A 230 -25.94 -2.71 -21.49
CA ALA A 230 -27.38 -2.89 -21.79
C ALA A 230 -28.20 -1.62 -21.49
N ASP A 231 -27.79 -0.81 -20.52
CA ASP A 231 -28.37 0.51 -20.21
C ASP A 231 -27.83 1.65 -21.10
N GLY A 232 -27.04 1.32 -22.12
CA GLY A 232 -26.51 2.27 -23.11
C GLY A 232 -25.26 3.04 -22.66
N VAL A 233 -24.60 2.65 -21.58
CA VAL A 233 -23.31 3.22 -21.18
C VAL A 233 -22.21 2.63 -22.09
N ASN A 234 -21.42 3.48 -22.73
CA ASN A 234 -20.38 3.06 -23.67
C ASN A 234 -18.95 3.43 -23.22
N LYS A 235 -18.79 3.95 -22.02
CA LYS A 235 -17.49 4.25 -21.38
C LYS A 235 -17.48 3.63 -20.00
N VAL A 236 -16.59 2.65 -19.76
CA VAL A 236 -16.57 1.84 -18.53
C VAL A 236 -15.20 1.88 -17.88
N VAL A 237 -15.17 2.32 -16.64
CA VAL A 237 -14.02 2.28 -15.73
C VAL A 237 -14.21 1.12 -14.75
N LEU A 238 -13.28 0.19 -14.72
CA LEU A 238 -13.15 -0.81 -13.66
C LEU A 238 -12.29 -0.20 -12.55
N LEU A 239 -12.91 0.14 -11.43
CA LEU A 239 -12.25 0.59 -10.22
C LEU A 239 -11.93 -0.64 -9.36
N SER A 240 -10.70 -1.11 -9.46
CA SER A 240 -10.30 -2.45 -9.08
C SER A 240 -9.39 -2.44 -7.87
N HIS A 241 -9.59 -3.44 -6.99
CA HIS A 241 -8.67 -3.71 -5.89
C HIS A 241 -8.26 -5.19 -5.90
N VAL A 242 -7.53 -5.60 -6.97
CA VAL A 242 -7.10 -7.01 -7.15
C VAL A 242 -5.60 -7.16 -7.45
N GLY A 243 -4.88 -6.04 -7.57
CA GLY A 243 -3.46 -5.98 -7.85
C GLY A 243 -3.13 -5.83 -9.33
N TYR A 244 -2.10 -5.03 -9.63
CA TYR A 244 -1.69 -4.66 -10.99
C TYR A 244 -1.49 -5.86 -11.95
N PRO A 245 -0.82 -6.97 -11.59
CA PRO A 245 -0.73 -8.11 -12.49
C PRO A 245 -2.10 -8.68 -12.86
N ARG A 246 -3.01 -8.78 -11.87
CA ARG A 246 -4.37 -9.30 -12.08
C ARG A 246 -5.24 -8.32 -12.86
N ASP A 247 -5.07 -7.02 -12.65
CA ASP A 247 -5.74 -5.97 -13.40
C ASP A 247 -5.45 -6.06 -14.91
N ARG A 248 -4.18 -6.32 -15.28
CA ARG A 248 -3.80 -6.54 -16.68
C ARG A 248 -4.43 -7.79 -17.29
N GLU A 249 -4.50 -8.88 -16.52
CA GLU A 249 -5.16 -10.11 -16.95
C GLU A 249 -6.66 -9.89 -17.15
N LEU A 250 -7.34 -9.25 -16.19
CA LEU A 250 -8.77 -8.94 -16.28
C LEU A 250 -9.06 -8.00 -17.44
N ALA A 251 -8.26 -6.95 -17.63
CA ALA A 251 -8.37 -6.05 -18.77
C ALA A 251 -8.38 -6.80 -20.10
N ALA A 252 -7.50 -7.81 -20.26
CA ALA A 252 -7.42 -8.62 -21.47
C ALA A 252 -8.56 -9.66 -21.62
N GLN A 253 -9.21 -10.05 -20.52
CA GLN A 253 -10.24 -11.10 -20.51
C GLN A 253 -11.67 -10.55 -20.55
N LEU A 254 -11.87 -9.30 -20.18
CA LEU A 254 -13.18 -8.64 -20.15
C LEU A 254 -13.55 -8.04 -21.51
N SER A 255 -14.84 -8.03 -21.83
CA SER A 255 -15.41 -7.29 -22.96
C SER A 255 -15.94 -5.94 -22.48
N GLY A 256 -15.71 -4.90 -23.26
CA GLY A 256 -16.33 -3.59 -23.03
C GLY A 256 -15.79 -2.79 -21.87
N VAL A 257 -14.64 -3.14 -21.31
CA VAL A 257 -13.87 -2.31 -20.36
C VAL A 257 -12.95 -1.37 -21.14
N ASP A 258 -12.82 -0.14 -20.67
CA ASP A 258 -12.02 0.92 -21.32
C ASP A 258 -10.85 1.41 -20.45
N VAL A 259 -11.03 1.43 -19.13
CA VAL A 259 -10.03 1.87 -18.15
C VAL A 259 -10.05 0.94 -16.95
N VAL A 260 -8.88 0.64 -16.38
CA VAL A 260 -8.73 0.00 -15.08
C VAL A 260 -7.92 0.91 -14.17
N VAL A 261 -8.52 1.31 -13.05
CA VAL A 261 -7.84 2.04 -11.97
C VAL A 261 -7.68 1.07 -10.82
N GLY A 262 -6.42 0.68 -10.54
CA GLY A 262 -6.11 -0.44 -9.65
C GLY A 262 -5.60 -0.05 -8.27
N GLY A 263 -5.60 -1.03 -7.35
CA GLY A 263 -5.03 -1.02 -6.00
C GLY A 263 -4.45 -2.37 -5.62
N ASP A 264 -4.38 -2.70 -4.33
CA ASP A 264 -3.98 -3.97 -3.68
C ASP A 264 -2.48 -4.31 -3.74
N SER A 265 -1.80 -4.13 -4.85
CA SER A 265 -0.39 -4.56 -4.99
C SER A 265 0.62 -3.46 -4.69
N HIS A 266 0.18 -2.27 -4.28
CA HIS A 266 1.04 -1.12 -3.98
C HIS A 266 2.02 -0.80 -5.12
N SER A 267 1.59 -0.99 -6.37
CA SER A 267 2.46 -0.87 -7.54
C SER A 267 2.72 0.59 -7.90
N LEU A 268 4.00 0.98 -7.89
CA LEU A 268 4.43 2.22 -8.51
C LEU A 268 4.55 1.99 -10.02
N LEU A 269 3.70 2.66 -10.79
CA LEU A 269 3.83 2.72 -12.25
C LEU A 269 4.49 4.04 -12.64
N GLY A 270 5.34 4.04 -13.66
CA GLY A 270 6.05 5.23 -14.09
C GLY A 270 7.19 4.94 -15.01
N SER A 271 8.01 5.97 -15.32
CA SER A 271 9.16 5.83 -16.19
C SER A 271 10.40 5.31 -15.45
N SER A 272 11.41 4.89 -16.21
CA SER A 272 12.71 4.51 -15.65
C SER A 272 13.47 5.67 -14.98
N ALA A 273 12.99 6.92 -15.12
CA ALA A 273 13.57 8.05 -14.40
C ALA A 273 13.40 7.91 -12.88
N LEU A 274 12.35 7.23 -12.42
CA LEU A 274 12.12 6.92 -11.01
C LEU A 274 13.18 5.98 -10.42
N GLU A 275 13.70 5.03 -11.21
CA GLU A 275 14.81 4.14 -10.77
C GLU A 275 16.06 4.93 -10.43
N ALA A 276 16.29 6.00 -11.16
CA ALA A 276 17.45 6.85 -10.98
C ALA A 276 17.45 7.62 -9.65
N ILE A 277 16.30 7.74 -8.98
CA ILE A 277 16.15 8.34 -7.64
C ILE A 277 15.96 7.30 -6.53
N GLY A 278 16.08 6.01 -6.85
CA GLY A 278 15.98 4.90 -5.90
C GLY A 278 14.57 4.30 -5.73
N LEU A 279 13.59 4.75 -6.53
CA LEU A 279 12.25 4.15 -6.58
C LEU A 279 12.23 2.99 -7.57
N LYS A 280 11.25 2.09 -7.45
CA LYS A 280 11.18 0.87 -8.27
C LYS A 280 9.84 0.79 -9.00
N PRO A 281 9.67 1.46 -10.15
CA PRO A 281 8.48 1.27 -10.96
C PRO A 281 8.43 -0.16 -11.50
N VAL A 282 7.22 -0.76 -11.49
CA VAL A 282 7.00 -2.14 -11.95
C VAL A 282 6.36 -2.21 -13.34
N GLY A 283 6.01 -1.06 -13.90
CA GLY A 283 5.43 -0.91 -15.24
C GLY A 283 5.30 0.55 -15.64
N PRO A 284 4.93 0.81 -16.90
CA PRO A 284 4.68 2.18 -17.37
C PRO A 284 3.41 2.77 -16.76
N TYR A 285 3.30 4.10 -16.74
CA TYR A 285 2.08 4.83 -16.42
C TYR A 285 1.70 5.79 -17.56
N PRO A 286 0.51 5.65 -18.17
CA PRO A 286 -0.37 4.49 -18.10
C PRO A 286 0.21 3.25 -18.80
N ASP A 287 -0.21 2.06 -18.37
CA ASP A 287 0.01 0.82 -19.12
C ASP A 287 -1.15 0.58 -20.08
N GLU A 288 -0.87 0.06 -21.27
CA GLU A 288 -1.89 -0.19 -22.29
C GLU A 288 -2.03 -1.69 -22.56
N VAL A 289 -3.27 -2.17 -22.46
CA VAL A 289 -3.66 -3.55 -22.76
C VAL A 289 -4.76 -3.54 -23.81
N HIS A 290 -5.03 -4.64 -24.46
CA HIS A 290 -6.23 -4.80 -25.33
C HIS A 290 -7.20 -5.76 -24.66
N ASN A 291 -8.49 -5.35 -24.60
CA ASN A 291 -9.54 -6.17 -24.04
C ASN A 291 -9.91 -7.33 -24.98
N LYS A 292 -10.86 -8.16 -24.55
CA LYS A 292 -11.32 -9.32 -25.31
C LYS A 292 -11.89 -8.96 -26.69
N ASP A 293 -12.38 -7.75 -26.86
CA ASP A 293 -12.94 -7.23 -28.12
C ASP A 293 -11.86 -6.66 -29.05
N GLY A 294 -10.61 -6.57 -28.58
CA GLY A 294 -9.48 -5.98 -29.28
C GLY A 294 -9.39 -4.46 -29.15
N ASP A 295 -10.21 -3.83 -28.30
CA ASP A 295 -10.17 -2.41 -28.01
C ASP A 295 -9.10 -2.10 -26.94
N ARG A 296 -8.51 -0.90 -27.02
CA ARG A 296 -7.46 -0.43 -26.07
C ARG A 296 -8.05 -0.19 -24.69
N VAL A 297 -7.32 -0.58 -23.66
CA VAL A 297 -7.61 -0.34 -22.22
C VAL A 297 -6.43 0.36 -21.57
N CYS A 298 -6.69 1.44 -20.85
CA CYS A 298 -5.69 2.11 -20.00
C CYS A 298 -5.69 1.46 -18.61
N VAL A 299 -4.55 0.98 -18.13
CA VAL A 299 -4.39 0.41 -16.79
C VAL A 299 -3.46 1.29 -15.97
N VAL A 300 -3.89 1.73 -14.78
CA VAL A 300 -3.15 2.65 -13.91
C VAL A 300 -3.23 2.22 -12.43
N GLN A 301 -2.18 2.55 -11.67
CA GLN A 301 -2.12 2.42 -10.21
C GLN A 301 -1.19 3.50 -9.64
N ALA A 302 -1.50 4.07 -8.47
CA ALA A 302 -0.83 5.23 -7.87
C ALA A 302 -0.06 4.88 -6.58
N TRP A 303 0.71 3.79 -6.60
CA TRP A 303 1.57 3.36 -5.49
C TRP A 303 0.80 3.08 -4.19
N GLN A 304 1.17 3.77 -3.06
CA GLN A 304 0.70 3.44 -1.71
C GLN A 304 0.81 4.63 -0.75
N TYR A 305 0.21 4.52 0.45
CA TYR A 305 0.44 5.33 1.66
C TYR A 305 0.32 6.85 1.46
N ALA A 306 -0.56 7.28 0.56
CA ALA A 306 -0.69 8.69 0.18
C ALA A 306 0.61 9.30 -0.38
N TYR A 307 1.52 8.47 -0.94
CA TYR A 307 2.78 8.94 -1.52
C TYR A 307 2.62 9.51 -2.90
N ALA A 308 1.59 9.13 -3.63
CA ALA A 308 1.40 9.53 -5.00
C ALA A 308 -0.07 9.77 -5.37
N VAL A 309 -0.28 10.59 -6.40
CA VAL A 309 -1.56 10.78 -7.09
C VAL A 309 -1.35 10.39 -8.55
N GLY A 310 -2.27 9.58 -9.09
CA GLY A 310 -2.30 9.25 -10.51
C GLY A 310 -3.15 10.27 -11.28
N GLU A 311 -2.65 10.73 -12.42
CA GLU A 311 -3.34 11.57 -13.38
C GLU A 311 -3.42 10.86 -14.72
N LEU A 312 -4.64 10.58 -15.21
CA LEU A 312 -4.90 9.91 -16.48
C LEU A 312 -5.88 10.71 -17.32
N ASP A 313 -5.52 11.01 -18.54
CA ASP A 313 -6.40 11.55 -19.57
C ASP A 313 -6.70 10.49 -20.62
N VAL A 314 -7.96 10.17 -20.83
CA VAL A 314 -8.43 9.18 -21.80
C VAL A 314 -9.19 9.87 -22.91
N VAL A 315 -8.79 9.62 -24.15
CA VAL A 315 -9.48 10.14 -25.33
C VAL A 315 -10.32 9.05 -25.95
N PHE A 316 -11.62 9.27 -26.02
CA PHE A 316 -12.60 8.39 -26.67
C PHE A 316 -13.00 8.92 -28.04
N ASP A 317 -13.32 8.00 -28.95
CA ASP A 317 -13.98 8.36 -30.21
C ASP A 317 -15.50 8.50 -30.06
N GLY A 318 -16.19 8.91 -31.12
CA GLY A 318 -17.64 9.13 -31.10
C GLY A 318 -18.50 7.89 -30.87
N VAL A 319 -17.91 6.67 -30.81
CA VAL A 319 -18.61 5.43 -30.45
C VAL A 319 -18.21 4.90 -29.06
N GLY A 320 -17.35 5.63 -28.36
CA GLY A 320 -16.93 5.31 -26.99
C GLY A 320 -15.73 4.38 -26.90
N ARG A 321 -14.88 4.24 -27.93
CA ARG A 321 -13.65 3.45 -27.89
C ARG A 321 -12.46 4.32 -27.52
N VAL A 322 -11.56 3.78 -26.71
CA VAL A 322 -10.31 4.46 -26.32
C VAL A 322 -9.39 4.62 -27.52
N ARG A 323 -8.95 5.86 -27.78
CA ARG A 323 -7.99 6.24 -28.82
C ARG A 323 -6.61 6.52 -28.27
N ALA A 324 -6.53 7.10 -27.06
CA ALA A 324 -5.26 7.41 -26.40
C ALA A 324 -5.41 7.33 -24.88
N CYS A 325 -4.34 6.90 -24.22
CA CYS A 325 -4.13 6.96 -22.78
C CYS A 325 -2.92 7.87 -22.54
N GLU A 326 -3.13 9.02 -21.89
CA GLU A 326 -2.06 9.99 -21.60
C GLU A 326 -2.07 10.28 -20.10
N GLY A 327 -0.91 10.43 -19.47
CA GLY A 327 -0.88 10.76 -18.04
C GLY A 327 0.44 10.41 -17.37
N GLN A 328 0.48 10.63 -16.07
CA GLN A 328 1.62 10.30 -15.23
C GLN A 328 1.21 10.10 -13.77
N VAL A 329 2.05 9.39 -13.03
CA VAL A 329 1.98 9.38 -11.56
C VAL A 329 2.74 10.61 -11.03
N HIS A 330 2.19 11.25 -10.00
CA HIS A 330 2.83 12.35 -9.27
C HIS A 330 3.25 11.85 -7.89
N VAL A 331 4.54 11.60 -7.72
CA VAL A 331 5.13 11.27 -6.40
C VAL A 331 5.26 12.59 -5.62
N LEU A 332 4.52 12.70 -4.53
CA LEU A 332 4.37 13.94 -3.78
C LEU A 332 5.48 14.11 -2.74
N ILE A 333 6.24 15.18 -2.84
CA ILE A 333 7.28 15.53 -1.87
C ILE A 333 7.06 16.94 -1.34
N GLY A 334 7.50 17.18 -0.09
CA GLY A 334 7.60 18.51 0.48
C GLY A 334 8.82 19.25 -0.03
N ASP A 335 8.87 20.56 0.25
CA ASP A 335 10.07 21.35 0.03
C ASP A 335 11.24 20.81 0.88
N VAL A 336 12.46 20.88 0.38
CA VAL A 336 13.66 20.43 1.10
C VAL A 336 13.87 21.17 2.43
N ASP A 337 13.38 22.38 2.57
CA ASP A 337 13.43 23.16 3.81
C ASP A 337 12.60 22.54 4.94
N GLU A 338 11.59 21.73 4.64
CA GLU A 338 10.77 21.04 5.65
C GLU A 338 11.55 19.98 6.43
N VAL A 339 12.63 19.45 5.88
CA VAL A 339 13.49 18.45 6.56
C VAL A 339 14.82 19.04 7.06
N GLY A 340 14.97 20.36 7.02
CA GLY A 340 16.11 21.07 7.64
C GLY A 340 17.45 20.89 6.91
N GLN A 341 17.44 20.48 5.67
CA GLN A 341 18.61 20.39 4.81
C GLN A 341 18.46 21.35 3.64
N GLY A 342 18.96 22.57 3.78
CA GLY A 342 19.03 23.54 2.69
C GLY A 342 19.83 22.96 1.53
N SER A 343 19.17 22.57 0.46
CA SER A 343 19.80 22.22 -0.80
C SER A 343 19.05 22.91 -1.95
N ASP A 344 19.75 23.65 -2.76
CA ASP A 344 19.29 24.20 -4.05
C ASP A 344 19.09 23.08 -5.10
N ALA A 345 18.68 21.86 -4.68
CA ALA A 345 18.58 20.73 -5.57
C ALA A 345 17.47 20.94 -6.62
N PRO A 346 17.78 20.99 -7.90
CA PRO A 346 16.77 21.08 -8.94
C PRO A 346 16.03 19.74 -9.03
N PHE A 347 14.82 19.63 -8.47
CA PHE A 347 13.93 18.47 -8.63
C PHE A 347 13.46 18.28 -10.08
N GLY A 348 13.71 19.27 -10.96
CA GLY A 348 13.13 19.38 -12.29
C GLY A 348 13.58 18.39 -13.36
N ALA A 349 14.37 17.36 -13.02
CA ALA A 349 14.81 16.34 -13.99
C ALA A 349 13.92 15.06 -13.97
N ILE A 350 13.01 14.91 -13.02
CA ILE A 350 12.13 13.75 -12.86
C ILE A 350 10.69 14.23 -12.99
N PRO A 351 10.03 13.99 -14.13
CA PRO A 351 8.67 14.50 -14.37
C PRO A 351 7.63 14.04 -13.33
N GLU A 352 7.80 12.83 -12.81
CA GLU A 352 6.90 12.23 -11.83
C GLU A 352 7.10 12.75 -10.40
N LEU A 353 8.19 13.46 -10.11
CA LEU A 353 8.44 14.00 -8.78
C LEU A 353 7.81 15.40 -8.66
N ARG A 354 6.82 15.53 -7.80
CA ARG A 354 6.05 16.79 -7.62
C ARG A 354 6.27 17.37 -6.23
N VAL A 355 6.87 18.55 -6.17
CA VAL A 355 6.89 19.35 -4.94
C VAL A 355 5.50 19.92 -4.72
N THR A 356 4.88 19.56 -3.59
CA THR A 356 3.50 19.93 -3.27
C THR A 356 3.42 20.44 -1.84
N ALA A 357 2.83 21.60 -1.64
CA ALA A 357 2.57 22.15 -0.32
C ALA A 357 1.51 21.31 0.43
N LEU A 358 1.42 21.47 1.74
CA LEU A 358 0.32 20.92 2.53
C LEU A 358 -0.94 21.77 2.31
N SER A 359 -2.09 21.14 2.05
CA SER A 359 -3.38 21.83 1.97
C SER A 359 -3.77 22.37 3.35
N PRO A 360 -3.93 23.70 3.55
CA PRO A 360 -4.32 24.25 4.84
C PRO A 360 -5.67 23.72 5.34
N ARG A 361 -6.58 23.43 4.42
CA ARG A 361 -7.91 22.86 4.72
C ARG A 361 -7.77 21.45 5.29
N VAL A 362 -6.99 20.59 4.63
CA VAL A 362 -6.79 19.20 5.08
C VAL A 362 -5.95 19.16 6.37
N GLU A 363 -4.94 20.03 6.50
CA GLU A 363 -4.17 20.18 7.74
C GLU A 363 -5.05 20.56 8.94
N ALA A 364 -5.99 21.49 8.75
CA ALA A 364 -6.91 21.88 9.81
C ALA A 364 -7.82 20.73 10.27
N LEU A 365 -8.23 19.85 9.33
CA LEU A 365 -9.01 18.64 9.64
C LEU A 365 -8.15 17.57 10.33
N LEU A 366 -6.89 17.44 9.94
CA LEU A 366 -5.97 16.43 10.49
C LEU A 366 -5.44 16.80 11.89
N ALA A 367 -5.32 18.11 12.20
CA ALA A 367 -4.71 18.60 13.45
C ALA A 367 -5.31 17.97 14.73
N PRO A 368 -6.63 17.89 14.96
CA PRO A 368 -7.19 17.28 16.16
C PRO A 368 -6.89 15.77 16.24
N HIS A 369 -6.82 15.06 15.11
CA HIS A 369 -6.45 13.65 15.07
C HIS A 369 -4.97 13.44 15.39
N ARG A 370 -4.11 14.37 14.96
CA ARG A 370 -2.67 14.37 15.27
C ARG A 370 -2.43 14.62 16.76
N GLU A 371 -3.19 15.55 17.38
CA GLU A 371 -3.17 15.79 18.82
C GLU A 371 -3.62 14.56 19.61
N ALA A 372 -4.73 13.91 19.19
CA ALA A 372 -5.21 12.67 19.82
C ALA A 372 -4.20 11.53 19.70
N ARG A 373 -3.51 11.41 18.53
CA ARG A 373 -2.43 10.43 18.32
C ARG A 373 -1.25 10.70 19.25
N ALA A 374 -0.83 11.95 19.37
CA ALA A 374 0.27 12.33 20.27
C ALA A 374 -0.07 12.04 21.74
N ALA A 375 -1.28 12.40 22.18
CA ALA A 375 -1.75 12.11 23.53
C ALA A 375 -1.86 10.59 23.81
N PHE A 376 -2.18 9.80 22.79
CA PHE A 376 -2.20 8.34 22.89
C PHE A 376 -0.79 7.76 22.97
N GLY A 377 0.19 8.39 22.34
CA GLY A 377 1.61 8.02 22.40
C GLY A 377 2.13 7.91 23.83
N ASP A 378 1.69 8.80 24.72
CA ASP A 378 2.04 8.79 26.15
C ASP A 378 1.30 7.70 26.96
N THR A 379 0.35 7.00 26.34
CA THR A 379 -0.41 5.95 27.03
C THR A 379 0.48 4.78 27.40
N VAL A 380 0.51 4.45 28.70
CA VAL A 380 1.21 3.27 29.20
C VAL A 380 0.42 2.02 28.82
N VAL A 381 1.05 1.14 28.04
CA VAL A 381 0.44 -0.12 27.53
C VAL A 381 1.02 -1.36 28.16
N GLY A 382 2.14 -1.24 28.89
CA GLY A 382 2.76 -2.35 29.58
C GLY A 382 3.82 -1.88 30.57
N GLU A 383 4.45 -2.85 31.24
CA GLU A 383 5.56 -2.66 32.18
C GLU A 383 6.70 -3.61 31.86
N VAL A 384 7.91 -3.10 31.79
CA VAL A 384 9.14 -3.86 31.63
C VAL A 384 9.73 -4.11 33.02
N VAL A 385 9.71 -5.36 33.48
CA VAL A 385 10.09 -5.68 34.88
C VAL A 385 11.59 -5.67 35.14
N GLN A 386 12.39 -5.75 34.07
CA GLN A 386 13.87 -5.66 34.12
C GLN A 386 14.38 -5.06 32.82
N PRO A 387 15.57 -4.43 32.79
CA PRO A 387 16.14 -3.96 31.53
C PRO A 387 16.18 -5.08 30.47
N LEU A 388 15.66 -4.83 29.28
CA LEU A 388 15.72 -5.72 28.14
C LEU A 388 16.65 -5.14 27.10
N CYS A 389 17.70 -5.86 26.81
CA CYS A 389 18.85 -5.37 26.07
C CYS A 389 18.67 -5.49 24.56
N LEU A 390 19.11 -4.46 23.83
CA LEU A 390 19.31 -4.49 22.40
C LEU A 390 20.68 -5.11 22.09
N ARG A 391 20.75 -6.15 21.27
CA ARG A 391 22.01 -6.67 20.74
C ARG A 391 21.80 -7.24 19.35
N ARG A 392 22.51 -6.70 18.36
CA ARG A 392 22.32 -7.13 16.98
C ARG A 392 22.86 -8.52 16.71
N VAL A 393 24.04 -8.84 17.24
CA VAL A 393 24.68 -10.16 17.04
C VAL A 393 25.17 -10.67 18.41
N PRO A 394 24.90 -11.93 18.78
CA PRO A 394 25.49 -12.54 19.98
C PRO A 394 27.04 -12.51 19.94
N GLY A 395 27.68 -12.43 21.08
CA GLY A 395 29.12 -12.35 21.20
C GLY A 395 29.57 -11.18 22.08
N SER A 396 30.84 -11.17 22.47
CA SER A 396 31.46 -10.08 23.22
C SER A 396 31.92 -8.96 22.26
N GLY A 397 31.65 -7.71 22.60
CA GLY A 397 32.13 -6.53 21.87
C GLY A 397 31.04 -5.49 21.65
N ALA A 398 31.36 -4.22 21.93
CA ALA A 398 30.43 -3.09 21.84
C ALA A 398 29.88 -2.88 20.41
N ALA A 399 30.69 -3.16 19.38
CA ALA A 399 30.26 -3.03 17.98
C ALA A 399 29.09 -3.97 17.59
N LEU A 400 28.82 -4.99 18.39
CA LEU A 400 27.74 -5.96 18.17
C LEU A 400 26.49 -5.64 19.00
N SER A 401 26.64 -4.81 20.05
CA SER A 401 25.61 -4.52 21.03
C SER A 401 24.58 -3.51 20.51
N HIS A 402 24.99 -2.29 20.25
CA HIS A 402 24.11 -1.14 20.03
C HIS A 402 23.21 -0.78 21.23
N SER A 403 23.38 -1.43 22.39
CA SER A 403 22.69 -1.09 23.62
C SER A 403 23.26 0.17 24.24
N VAL A 404 22.42 0.97 24.89
CA VAL A 404 22.81 2.14 25.68
C VAL A 404 22.54 1.92 27.19
N LEU A 405 21.90 0.80 27.56
CA LEU A 405 21.59 0.50 28.95
C LEU A 405 22.83 -0.07 29.67
N PRO A 406 23.11 0.40 30.88
CA PRO A 406 24.18 -0.16 31.71
C PRO A 406 24.01 -1.66 31.97
N GLY A 407 25.08 -2.40 31.82
CA GLY A 407 25.13 -3.85 32.11
C GLY A 407 24.74 -4.75 30.92
N CYS A 408 24.13 -4.22 29.85
CA CYS A 408 23.74 -5.02 28.68
C CYS A 408 24.94 -5.61 27.94
N ASP A 409 26.09 -4.92 27.92
CA ASP A 409 27.28 -5.38 27.23
C ASP A 409 28.01 -6.52 27.98
N ASP A 410 27.81 -6.58 29.29
CA ASP A 410 28.41 -7.59 30.16
C ASP A 410 27.45 -8.71 30.57
N ASP A 411 26.18 -8.66 30.15
CA ASP A 411 25.17 -9.68 30.46
C ASP A 411 25.52 -11.00 29.75
N PRO A 412 25.85 -12.08 30.51
CA PRO A 412 26.25 -13.35 29.91
C PRO A 412 25.16 -13.97 29.02
N HIS A 413 23.89 -13.75 29.35
CA HIS A 413 22.76 -14.26 28.56
C HIS A 413 22.68 -13.55 27.21
N VAL A 414 22.76 -12.22 27.21
CA VAL A 414 22.72 -11.39 26.00
C VAL A 414 23.93 -11.67 25.09
N ILE A 415 25.10 -11.85 25.69
CA ILE A 415 26.33 -12.25 24.99
C ILE A 415 26.15 -13.62 24.33
N ALA A 416 25.52 -14.58 25.01
CA ALA A 416 25.36 -15.93 24.50
C ALA A 416 24.25 -16.08 23.46
N HIS A 417 23.11 -15.37 23.62
CA HIS A 417 21.86 -15.63 22.90
C HIS A 417 21.37 -14.45 22.07
N GLY A 418 21.91 -13.24 22.26
CA GLY A 418 21.53 -12.03 21.56
C GLY A 418 20.54 -11.16 22.32
N GLY A 419 19.95 -10.16 21.63
CA GLY A 419 19.11 -9.16 22.23
C GLY A 419 17.75 -9.66 22.69
N ASP A 420 17.37 -9.26 23.90
CA ASP A 420 16.08 -9.58 24.50
C ASP A 420 14.93 -8.95 23.71
N VAL A 421 15.10 -7.67 23.30
CA VAL A 421 14.06 -6.91 22.58
C VAL A 421 13.81 -7.52 21.21
N GLN A 422 14.87 -7.88 20.48
CA GLN A 422 14.73 -8.52 19.18
C GLN A 422 13.99 -9.86 19.26
N GLN A 423 14.29 -10.63 20.32
CA GLN A 423 13.65 -11.91 20.53
C GLN A 423 12.16 -11.76 20.88
N LEU A 424 11.79 -10.74 21.67
CA LEU A 424 10.40 -10.40 21.98
C LEU A 424 9.64 -9.94 20.72
N VAL A 425 10.25 -9.12 19.88
CA VAL A 425 9.67 -8.69 18.61
C VAL A 425 9.42 -9.89 17.68
N ALA A 426 10.38 -10.82 17.60
CA ALA A 426 10.18 -12.05 16.82
C ALA A 426 9.01 -12.89 17.36
N GLU A 427 8.86 -13.03 18.68
CA GLU A 427 7.71 -13.72 19.29
C GLU A 427 6.40 -12.97 19.00
N ALA A 428 6.40 -11.63 19.05
CA ALA A 428 5.22 -10.82 18.73
C ALA A 428 4.77 -11.04 17.27
N PHE A 429 5.71 -11.05 16.32
CA PHE A 429 5.42 -11.34 14.92
C PHE A 429 4.82 -12.74 14.74
N LEU A 430 5.40 -13.75 15.42
CA LEU A 430 4.85 -15.10 15.36
C LEU A 430 3.43 -15.15 15.88
N ARG A 431 3.11 -14.48 17.00
CA ARG A 431 1.75 -14.43 17.57
C ARG A 431 0.76 -13.80 16.60
N GLN A 432 1.14 -12.71 15.96
CA GLN A 432 0.30 -12.09 14.93
C GLN A 432 0.16 -13.01 13.70
N GLY A 433 1.25 -13.57 13.20
CA GLY A 433 1.22 -14.50 12.08
C GLY A 433 0.36 -15.75 12.34
N GLN A 434 0.27 -16.19 13.59
CA GLN A 434 -0.62 -17.29 14.01
C GLN A 434 -2.10 -16.90 13.89
N ARG A 435 -2.47 -15.65 14.15
CA ARG A 435 -3.83 -15.13 14.02
C ARG A 435 -4.25 -14.95 12.57
N TYR A 436 -3.34 -14.42 11.75
CA TYR A 436 -3.59 -14.05 10.37
C TYR A 436 -3.18 -15.12 9.36
N GLY A 437 -3.17 -16.39 9.71
CA GLY A 437 -2.90 -17.43 8.75
C GLY A 437 -2.05 -18.60 9.25
N GLY A 438 -1.92 -18.74 10.59
CA GLY A 438 -1.32 -19.91 11.22
C GLY A 438 0.17 -20.05 10.96
N ALA A 439 0.96 -18.96 11.05
CA ALA A 439 2.41 -18.99 10.95
C ALA A 439 3.03 -19.94 11.98
N GLU A 440 4.10 -20.61 11.60
CA GLU A 440 4.86 -21.56 12.41
C GLU A 440 6.20 -20.98 12.86
N VAL A 441 6.73 -20.03 12.08
CA VAL A 441 8.00 -19.37 12.28
C VAL A 441 7.86 -17.88 12.01
N SER A 442 8.56 -17.04 12.78
CA SER A 442 8.81 -15.65 12.41
C SER A 442 10.27 -15.41 12.14
N ILE A 443 10.59 -14.43 11.28
CA ILE A 443 11.94 -13.94 11.05
C ILE A 443 11.95 -12.42 11.19
N GLN A 444 12.84 -11.90 12.02
CA GLN A 444 13.15 -10.49 12.18
C GLN A 444 14.66 -10.29 12.15
N ASN A 445 15.11 -9.25 11.46
CA ASN A 445 16.53 -8.91 11.45
C ASN A 445 16.93 -8.03 12.64
N GLY A 446 18.12 -8.20 13.15
CA GLY A 446 18.61 -7.47 14.33
C GLY A 446 18.59 -5.95 14.17
N GLY A 447 18.76 -5.45 12.93
CA GLY A 447 18.76 -4.01 12.60
C GLY A 447 17.38 -3.37 12.57
N GLY A 448 16.32 -4.15 12.45
CA GLY A 448 14.93 -3.66 12.47
C GLY A 448 14.47 -3.19 13.84
N VAL A 449 15.12 -3.65 14.92
CA VAL A 449 14.89 -3.21 16.31
C VAL A 449 15.94 -2.17 16.69
N ARG A 450 15.52 -1.01 17.22
CA ARG A 450 16.38 0.19 17.28
C ARG A 450 16.82 0.63 18.66
N VAL A 451 16.08 0.29 19.70
CA VAL A 451 16.38 0.72 21.08
C VAL A 451 16.17 -0.39 22.10
N ASP A 452 16.81 -0.25 23.24
CA ASP A 452 16.56 -1.06 24.43
C ASP A 452 15.19 -0.74 25.05
N LEU A 453 14.71 -1.62 25.91
CA LEU A 453 13.58 -1.34 26.80
C LEU A 453 14.09 -1.23 28.26
N PRO A 454 14.17 -0.02 28.82
CA PRO A 454 14.50 0.14 30.24
C PRO A 454 13.38 -0.42 31.13
N ALA A 455 13.71 -0.81 32.36
CA ALA A 455 12.70 -1.21 33.34
C ALA A 455 11.77 -0.04 33.67
N GLY A 456 10.47 -0.32 33.80
CA GLY A 456 9.42 0.66 34.08
C GLY A 456 8.29 0.65 33.08
N PRO A 457 7.45 1.70 33.06
CA PRO A 457 6.30 1.78 32.18
C PRO A 457 6.72 1.85 30.71
N LEU A 458 6.04 1.09 29.88
CA LEU A 458 6.20 1.10 28.43
C LEU A 458 5.00 1.79 27.79
N THR A 459 5.27 2.86 27.05
CA THR A 459 4.26 3.65 26.36
C THR A 459 4.09 3.21 24.90
N VAL A 460 3.03 3.66 24.26
CA VAL A 460 2.81 3.46 22.82
C VAL A 460 3.98 4.04 22.03
N ASP A 461 4.43 5.26 22.32
CA ASP A 461 5.60 5.87 21.68
C ASP A 461 6.88 5.05 21.87
N GLY A 462 7.04 4.42 23.04
CA GLY A 462 8.12 3.48 23.29
C GLY A 462 8.10 2.30 22.30
N ILE A 463 6.94 1.76 21.98
CA ILE A 463 6.77 0.68 20.99
C ILE A 463 7.22 1.15 19.60
N TYR A 464 6.75 2.32 19.15
CA TYR A 464 7.12 2.85 17.82
C TYR A 464 8.59 3.31 17.76
N THR A 465 9.17 3.65 18.89
CA THR A 465 10.63 3.92 18.98
C THR A 465 11.44 2.63 18.82
N VAL A 466 10.95 1.50 19.35
CA VAL A 466 11.57 0.18 19.15
C VAL A 466 11.53 -0.22 17.66
N LEU A 467 10.42 0.04 16.99
CA LEU A 467 10.14 -0.36 15.60
C LEU A 467 9.71 0.85 14.75
N PRO A 468 10.64 1.78 14.40
CA PRO A 468 10.27 3.07 13.81
C PRO A 468 10.05 3.06 12.29
N PHE A 469 10.24 1.92 11.63
CA PHE A 469 10.09 1.85 10.17
C PHE A 469 8.64 1.58 9.78
N ALA A 470 8.23 2.06 8.62
CA ALA A 470 6.90 1.82 8.05
C ALA A 470 6.80 0.44 7.36
N ASN A 471 7.43 -0.60 7.95
CA ASN A 471 7.36 -1.95 7.42
C ASN A 471 6.02 -2.60 7.77
N THR A 472 5.57 -3.50 6.90
CA THR A 472 4.43 -4.37 7.13
C THR A 472 4.84 -5.82 7.27
N LEU A 473 3.98 -6.66 7.84
CA LEU A 473 4.22 -8.09 7.90
C LEU A 473 3.78 -8.79 6.61
N VAL A 474 4.59 -9.74 6.17
CA VAL A 474 4.35 -10.59 5.01
C VAL A 474 4.42 -12.06 5.44
N ARG A 475 3.46 -12.86 4.99
CA ARG A 475 3.47 -14.31 5.16
C ARG A 475 4.07 -14.99 3.93
N LEU A 476 5.07 -15.82 4.16
CA LEU A 476 5.73 -16.64 3.15
C LEU A 476 5.45 -18.12 3.40
N THR A 477 5.32 -18.91 2.35
CA THR A 477 5.32 -20.38 2.44
C THR A 477 6.66 -20.86 1.89
N LEU A 478 7.53 -21.34 2.78
CA LEU A 478 8.88 -21.77 2.48
C LEU A 478 9.01 -23.29 2.67
N THR A 479 9.80 -23.94 1.84
CA THR A 479 10.32 -25.27 2.19
C THR A 479 11.36 -25.15 3.30
N GLY A 480 11.64 -26.23 4.03
CA GLY A 480 12.71 -26.22 5.04
C GLY A 480 14.10 -25.90 4.44
N ALA A 481 14.32 -26.27 3.16
CA ALA A 481 15.54 -25.90 2.43
C ALA A 481 15.63 -24.38 2.23
N GLU A 482 14.56 -23.74 1.74
CA GLU A 482 14.50 -22.29 1.54
C GLU A 482 14.59 -21.52 2.87
N LEU A 483 13.96 -22.03 3.93
CA LEU A 483 14.07 -21.45 5.27
C LEU A 483 15.51 -21.51 5.81
N ARG A 484 16.20 -22.64 5.63
CA ARG A 484 17.63 -22.77 5.96
C ARG A 484 18.47 -21.78 5.14
N GLU A 485 18.23 -21.69 3.83
CA GLU A 485 18.96 -20.78 2.93
C GLU A 485 18.81 -19.33 3.38
N ALA A 486 17.60 -18.88 3.73
CA ALA A 486 17.36 -17.51 4.20
C ALA A 486 18.17 -17.15 5.46
N ILE A 487 18.32 -18.09 6.39
CA ILE A 487 19.14 -17.90 7.59
C ILE A 487 20.65 -17.91 7.25
N GLU A 488 21.08 -18.76 6.32
CA GLU A 488 22.47 -18.79 5.84
C GLU A 488 22.86 -17.51 5.09
N ASP A 489 21.96 -16.94 4.29
CA ASP A 489 22.15 -15.65 3.63
C ASP A 489 22.36 -14.52 4.65
N ALA A 490 21.53 -14.48 5.70
CA ALA A 490 21.68 -13.52 6.78
C ALA A 490 23.06 -13.65 7.47
N PHE A 491 23.52 -14.86 7.70
CA PHE A 491 24.86 -15.09 8.26
C PHE A 491 25.98 -14.71 7.30
N GLU A 492 25.79 -14.86 5.98
CA GLU A 492 26.76 -14.36 4.99
C GLU A 492 26.87 -12.84 5.07
N ALA A 493 25.72 -12.14 5.15
CA ALA A 493 25.72 -10.69 5.28
C ALA A 493 26.38 -10.24 6.60
N VAL A 494 26.16 -10.96 7.71
CA VAL A 494 26.83 -10.71 9.00
C VAL A 494 28.34 -10.91 8.89
N ALA A 495 28.80 -12.00 8.26
CA ALA A 495 30.22 -12.26 8.02
C ALA A 495 30.85 -11.18 7.11
N GLY A 496 30.08 -10.60 6.19
CA GLY A 496 30.42 -9.45 5.36
C GLY A 496 30.40 -8.10 6.08
N GLY A 497 30.10 -8.06 7.39
CA GLY A 497 30.12 -6.84 8.22
C GLY A 497 28.75 -6.20 8.52
N SER A 498 27.65 -6.74 8.00
CA SER A 498 26.29 -6.22 8.24
C SER A 498 25.69 -6.82 9.52
N SER A 499 26.00 -6.27 10.70
CA SER A 499 25.44 -6.76 11.97
C SER A 499 23.90 -6.69 12.02
N GLY A 500 23.29 -5.75 11.29
CA GLY A 500 21.85 -5.61 11.22
C GLY A 500 21.13 -6.76 10.51
N ALA A 501 21.85 -7.57 9.73
CA ALA A 501 21.28 -8.74 9.05
C ALA A 501 21.02 -9.93 9.97
N TYR A 502 21.62 -9.97 11.18
CA TYR A 502 21.54 -11.12 12.05
C TYR A 502 20.09 -11.55 12.33
N PRO A 503 19.74 -12.84 12.13
CA PRO A 503 18.38 -13.32 12.24
C PRO A 503 17.96 -13.51 13.70
N TYR A 504 16.76 -13.01 14.02
CA TYR A 504 16.01 -13.34 15.23
C TYR A 504 14.72 -14.02 14.81
N THR A 505 14.41 -15.17 15.41
CA THR A 505 13.24 -15.96 15.04
C THR A 505 12.45 -16.39 16.27
N ALA A 506 11.16 -16.57 16.12
CA ALA A 506 10.37 -17.35 17.05
C ALA A 506 9.82 -18.58 16.31
N GLY A 507 9.67 -19.69 17.02
CA GLY A 507 9.31 -20.97 16.41
C GLY A 507 10.45 -21.69 15.65
N LEU A 508 11.61 -21.06 15.51
CA LEU A 508 12.81 -21.64 14.90
C LEU A 508 14.01 -21.34 15.79
N ARG A 509 14.91 -22.31 16.00
CA ARG A 509 16.16 -22.12 16.74
C ARG A 509 17.30 -22.96 16.17
N TRP A 510 18.55 -22.57 16.46
CA TRP A 510 19.73 -23.20 15.87
C TRP A 510 20.98 -23.12 16.75
N ARG A 511 21.99 -23.92 16.34
CA ARG A 511 23.39 -23.70 16.64
C ARG A 511 24.11 -23.29 15.36
N ALA A 512 24.99 -22.30 15.41
CA ALA A 512 25.71 -21.81 14.23
C ALA A 512 27.21 -21.65 14.47
N ASP A 513 28.01 -21.89 13.42
CA ASP A 513 29.42 -21.62 13.32
C ASP A 513 29.73 -20.77 12.08
N LEU A 514 29.91 -19.46 12.29
CA LEU A 514 30.15 -18.50 11.19
C LEU A 514 31.51 -18.66 10.51
N ARG A 515 32.41 -19.51 11.03
CA ARG A 515 33.68 -19.85 10.39
C ARG A 515 33.52 -20.82 9.22
N GLN A 516 32.38 -21.50 9.14
CA GLN A 516 32.04 -22.41 8.06
C GLN A 516 31.63 -21.64 6.81
N PRO A 517 31.80 -22.23 5.61
CA PRO A 517 31.30 -21.62 4.39
C PRO A 517 29.77 -21.55 4.37
N HIS A 518 29.23 -20.64 3.53
CA HIS A 518 27.79 -20.51 3.30
C HIS A 518 27.14 -21.89 3.01
N GLY A 519 25.97 -22.13 3.59
CA GLY A 519 25.21 -23.37 3.49
C GLY A 519 25.65 -24.45 4.49
N GLN A 520 26.75 -24.24 5.28
CA GLN A 520 27.26 -25.19 6.26
C GLN A 520 27.39 -24.60 7.69
N ARG A 521 26.94 -23.36 7.89
CA ARG A 521 27.02 -22.66 9.17
C ARG A 521 26.02 -23.15 10.19
N LEU A 522 24.85 -23.58 9.73
CA LEU A 522 23.75 -24.02 10.58
C LEU A 522 23.86 -25.50 10.95
N SER A 523 23.84 -25.75 12.26
CA SER A 523 23.67 -27.10 12.83
C SER A 523 22.51 -27.09 13.82
N ASP A 524 21.94 -28.26 14.12
CA ASP A 524 20.85 -28.44 15.09
C ASP A 524 19.67 -27.46 14.87
N LEU A 525 19.25 -27.31 13.62
CA LEU A 525 18.13 -26.44 13.23
C LEU A 525 16.82 -27.11 13.62
N GLN A 526 16.04 -26.49 14.51
CA GLN A 526 14.84 -27.05 15.11
C GLN A 526 13.65 -26.09 14.97
N VAL A 527 12.47 -26.66 14.71
CA VAL A 527 11.18 -25.96 14.67
C VAL A 527 10.33 -26.37 15.87
N ARG A 528 9.58 -25.40 16.41
CA ARG A 528 8.65 -25.61 17.53
C ARG A 528 7.33 -26.21 16.98
N ASP A 529 6.93 -27.36 17.49
CA ASP A 529 5.66 -27.99 17.15
C ASP A 529 4.46 -27.33 17.86
N ALA A 530 3.26 -27.75 17.48
CA ALA A 530 2.00 -27.21 18.02
C ALA A 530 1.82 -27.50 19.54
N GLN A 531 2.56 -28.46 20.10
CA GLN A 531 2.56 -28.81 21.52
C GLN A 531 3.68 -28.09 22.29
N GLY A 532 4.47 -27.24 21.62
CA GLY A 532 5.58 -26.49 22.20
C GLY A 532 6.89 -27.29 22.31
N GLY A 533 6.94 -28.50 21.73
CA GLY A 533 8.16 -29.30 21.62
C GLY A 533 9.07 -28.80 20.50
N TRP A 534 10.36 -29.15 20.54
CA TRP A 534 11.34 -28.81 19.51
C TRP A 534 11.74 -30.06 18.74
N GLN A 535 11.62 -30.01 17.41
CA GLN A 535 11.97 -31.10 16.52
C GLN A 535 12.85 -30.61 15.37
N ALA A 536 13.64 -31.52 14.79
CA ALA A 536 14.51 -31.16 13.68
C ALA A 536 13.71 -30.59 12.49
N LEU A 537 14.24 -29.56 11.84
CA LEU A 537 13.67 -29.02 10.61
C LEU A 537 13.70 -30.07 9.50
N GLU A 538 12.54 -30.35 8.90
CA GLU A 538 12.44 -31.21 7.73
C GLU A 538 12.66 -30.41 6.45
N VAL A 539 13.70 -30.74 5.68
CA VAL A 539 14.15 -29.96 4.50
C VAL A 539 13.08 -29.85 3.42
N SER A 540 12.27 -30.88 3.26
CA SER A 540 11.22 -30.95 2.21
C SER A 540 9.84 -30.48 2.69
N ALA A 541 9.64 -30.31 3.99
CA ALA A 541 8.36 -29.83 4.52
C ALA A 541 8.16 -28.34 4.21
N HIS A 542 6.91 -27.90 4.20
CA HIS A 542 6.55 -26.51 4.00
C HIS A 542 6.22 -25.88 5.35
N TYR A 543 6.73 -24.68 5.57
CA TYR A 543 6.53 -23.87 6.75
C TYR A 543 5.95 -22.51 6.39
N ARG A 544 4.97 -22.05 7.17
CA ARG A 544 4.41 -20.70 7.06
C ARG A 544 5.25 -19.77 7.92
N VAL A 545 5.92 -18.85 7.28
CA VAL A 545 6.86 -17.91 7.89
C VAL A 545 6.26 -16.51 7.83
N ILE A 546 6.25 -15.79 8.95
CA ILE A 546 5.89 -14.36 9.00
C ILE A 546 7.16 -13.53 9.13
N THR A 547 7.29 -12.49 8.33
CA THR A 547 8.45 -11.58 8.35
C THR A 547 8.04 -10.18 7.87
N SER A 548 8.96 -9.20 7.89
CA SER A 548 8.67 -7.89 7.31
C SER A 548 8.71 -7.93 5.79
N ASP A 549 7.97 -7.03 5.14
CA ASP A 549 8.04 -6.78 3.69
C ASP A 549 9.47 -6.49 3.24
N PHE A 550 10.23 -5.69 4.02
CA PHE A 550 11.64 -5.39 3.78
C PHE A 550 12.50 -6.67 3.61
N LEU A 551 12.33 -7.67 4.49
CA LEU A 551 13.06 -8.94 4.37
C LEU A 551 12.49 -9.82 3.25
N ALA A 552 11.17 -9.84 3.08
CA ALA A 552 10.51 -10.58 2.02
C ALA A 552 10.90 -10.08 0.61
N ASP A 553 11.29 -8.81 0.47
CA ASP A 553 11.84 -8.21 -0.74
C ASP A 553 13.34 -8.47 -0.96
N GLY A 554 13.93 -9.33 -0.12
CA GLY A 554 15.35 -9.69 -0.22
C GLY A 554 16.32 -8.68 0.35
N GLN A 555 15.80 -7.64 1.03
CA GLN A 555 16.60 -6.61 1.67
C GLN A 555 17.25 -7.12 2.97
N GLY A 556 18.10 -6.31 3.58
CA GLY A 556 18.68 -6.60 4.90
C GLY A 556 19.54 -7.86 4.97
N GLY A 557 19.97 -8.42 3.83
CA GLY A 557 20.81 -9.62 3.79
C GLY A 557 20.04 -10.94 3.58
N TYR A 558 18.81 -10.89 3.01
CA TYR A 558 17.93 -12.05 2.78
C TYR A 558 17.55 -12.25 1.28
N PRO A 559 18.50 -12.26 0.33
CA PRO A 559 18.19 -12.27 -1.10
C PRO A 559 17.38 -13.48 -1.55
N SER A 560 17.47 -14.63 -0.85
CA SER A 560 16.68 -15.82 -1.17
C SER A 560 15.18 -15.62 -0.97
N LEU A 561 14.75 -14.76 -0.03
CA LEU A 561 13.33 -14.49 0.23
C LEU A 561 12.65 -13.76 -0.94
N ALA A 562 13.38 -12.91 -1.68
CA ALA A 562 12.84 -12.22 -2.85
C ALA A 562 12.38 -13.17 -3.98
N ARG A 563 12.85 -14.43 -3.97
CA ARG A 563 12.45 -15.45 -4.98
C ARG A 563 11.08 -16.07 -4.68
N ILE A 564 10.50 -15.77 -3.51
CA ILE A 564 9.22 -16.32 -3.09
C ILE A 564 8.10 -15.40 -3.58
N GLU A 565 7.37 -15.85 -4.58
CA GLU A 565 6.39 -15.07 -5.30
C GLU A 565 5.02 -15.79 -5.41
N GLY A 566 4.04 -15.09 -5.95
CA GLY A 566 2.72 -15.61 -6.26
C GLY A 566 2.00 -16.13 -5.02
N VAL A 567 1.38 -17.30 -5.12
CA VAL A 567 0.57 -17.91 -4.04
C VAL A 567 1.35 -18.27 -2.78
N ARG A 568 2.68 -18.21 -2.84
CA ARG A 568 3.55 -18.49 -1.69
C ARG A 568 3.91 -17.23 -0.89
N ARG A 569 3.56 -16.04 -1.39
CA ARG A 569 3.78 -14.75 -0.75
C ARG A 569 2.45 -14.04 -0.57
N GLU A 570 2.17 -13.62 0.65
CA GLU A 570 0.92 -12.94 1.02
C GLU A 570 1.24 -11.77 1.93
N ALA A 571 0.96 -10.55 1.45
CA ALA A 571 1.07 -9.34 2.25
C ALA A 571 -0.08 -9.31 3.27
N THR A 572 0.23 -9.03 4.53
CA THR A 572 -0.78 -8.87 5.57
C THR A 572 -1.19 -7.42 5.77
N TYR A 573 -0.35 -6.49 5.31
CA TYR A 573 -0.42 -5.03 5.52
C TYR A 573 -0.50 -4.58 6.98
N LEU A 574 -0.34 -5.48 7.92
CA LEU A 574 -0.20 -5.14 9.32
C LEU A 574 1.13 -4.42 9.54
N ALA A 575 1.07 -3.20 10.07
CA ALA A 575 2.29 -2.52 10.49
C ALA A 575 3.02 -3.37 11.54
N TYR A 576 4.32 -3.56 11.37
CA TYR A 576 5.08 -4.42 12.27
C TYR A 576 5.18 -3.85 13.70
N ALA A 577 5.12 -2.51 13.87
CA ALA A 577 5.03 -1.87 15.17
C ALA A 577 3.70 -2.19 15.87
N ASP A 578 2.59 -2.22 15.13
CA ASP A 578 1.27 -2.60 15.66
C ASP A 578 1.24 -4.06 16.12
N ALA A 579 1.94 -4.94 15.42
CA ALA A 579 2.09 -6.33 15.85
C ALA A 579 2.76 -6.43 17.23
N PHE A 580 3.77 -5.61 17.50
CA PHE A 580 4.43 -5.56 18.81
C PHE A 580 3.55 -4.86 19.86
N LEU A 581 2.85 -3.77 19.49
CA LEU A 581 1.89 -3.10 20.37
C LEU A 581 0.79 -4.07 20.85
N GLN A 582 0.18 -4.81 19.93
CA GLN A 582 -0.84 -5.81 20.25
C GLN A 582 -0.31 -6.90 21.17
N TYR A 583 0.91 -7.37 20.91
CA TYR A 583 1.56 -8.33 21.79
C TYR A 583 1.72 -7.79 23.21
N VAL A 584 2.15 -6.52 23.38
CA VAL A 584 2.31 -5.88 24.68
C VAL A 584 0.96 -5.68 25.38
N ILE A 585 -0.08 -5.24 24.67
CA ILE A 585 -1.44 -5.09 25.24
C ILE A 585 -1.94 -6.42 25.82
N GLU A 586 -1.65 -7.54 25.16
CA GLU A 586 -2.06 -8.88 25.59
C GLU A 586 -1.14 -9.47 26.68
N ASN A 587 0.11 -9.03 26.71
CA ASN A 587 1.12 -9.44 27.65
C ASN A 587 1.72 -8.19 28.32
N PRO A 588 0.96 -7.49 29.18
CA PRO A 588 1.35 -6.15 29.67
C PRO A 588 2.54 -6.17 30.62
N VAL A 589 3.04 -7.33 31.02
CA VAL A 589 4.25 -7.48 31.84
C VAL A 589 5.33 -8.14 30.98
N LEU A 590 6.30 -7.35 30.55
CA LEU A 590 7.40 -7.81 29.72
C LEU A 590 8.61 -8.23 30.57
N SER A 591 9.11 -9.39 30.28
CA SER A 591 10.35 -9.93 30.85
C SER A 591 11.15 -10.66 29.79
N ARG A 592 12.41 -10.95 30.09
CA ARG A 592 13.24 -11.81 29.27
C ARG A 592 12.55 -13.16 29.03
N LEU A 593 12.52 -13.61 27.77
CA LEU A 593 11.99 -14.93 27.44
C LEU A 593 12.88 -16.07 28.01
N PRO A 594 12.33 -17.27 28.22
CA PRO A 594 13.14 -18.43 28.56
C PRO A 594 14.21 -18.70 27.51
N THR A 595 15.43 -19.05 27.92
CA THR A 595 16.58 -19.31 27.02
C THR A 595 16.26 -20.32 25.90
N ARG A 596 15.44 -21.32 26.18
CA ARG A 596 15.01 -22.33 25.19
C ARG A 596 14.21 -21.76 24.01
N ASP A 597 13.64 -20.56 24.18
CA ASP A 597 12.79 -19.89 23.19
C ASP A 597 13.58 -18.84 22.39
N TYR A 598 14.87 -18.64 22.69
CA TYR A 598 15.74 -17.81 21.85
C TYR A 598 16.12 -18.55 20.57
N SER A 599 16.23 -17.80 19.47
CA SER A 599 16.67 -18.33 18.19
C SER A 599 18.08 -18.91 18.24
N THR A 600 19.01 -18.21 18.91
CA THR A 600 20.40 -18.61 19.02
C THR A 600 20.62 -19.46 20.29
N GLN A 601 20.84 -20.75 20.11
CA GLN A 601 21.21 -21.66 21.19
C GLN A 601 22.74 -21.70 21.42
N SER A 602 23.53 -21.50 20.35
CA SER A 602 24.96 -21.34 20.36
C SER A 602 25.43 -20.66 19.08
N LEU A 603 26.41 -19.76 19.21
CA LEU A 603 27.05 -19.08 18.07
C LEU A 603 28.58 -19.14 18.25
N ILE A 604 29.27 -19.64 17.22
CA ILE A 604 30.74 -19.47 17.10
C ILE A 604 30.94 -18.35 16.07
N ALA A 605 31.46 -17.21 16.53
CA ALA A 605 31.70 -16.06 15.65
C ALA A 605 32.82 -16.36 14.64
N ALA A 606 32.77 -15.72 13.48
CA ALA A 606 33.90 -15.71 12.56
C ALA A 606 35.08 -15.01 13.26
N GLY A 607 36.25 -15.64 13.28
CA GLY A 607 37.46 -14.98 13.77
C GLY A 607 37.71 -13.71 12.93
N ARG A 608 37.93 -12.58 13.58
CA ARG A 608 38.38 -11.34 12.94
C ARG A 608 39.79 -11.47 12.44
#